data_10cf35ee853f6212f6b431a377f23b60
#
_entry.id   10cf35ee853f6212f6b431a377f23b60
#
_cell.length_a   1.000
_cell.length_b   1.000
_cell.length_c   1.000
_cell.angle_alpha   90.00
_cell.angle_beta   90.00
_cell.angle_gamma   90.00
#
_symmetry.space_group_name_H-M   'P 1'
#
loop_
_entity.id
_entity.type
_entity.pdbx_description
1 polymer ?
#
loop_
_entity_poly.entity_id
_entity_poly.type
_entity_poly.pdbx_seq_one_letter_code
_entity_poly.pdbx_strand_id
1 'polypeptide(L)'
;MKSSKIVRLPLYAQIKDAILQKLSQREWKFDQPLPSESKMADEFGVSVGSIRHAVAELEDAGILIRRQGVGTFVRSYKDTGLWNRFQKFMRKDGRLPVFESNPLRLEIIPAPENVAEKMKIMPGDPVIRCLRDMSDNGERT
;
A
#
# COMPACT_ATOMS: atom_id res chain seq x y z
N MET A 1 31.87 -3.02 -28.94
CA MET A 1 31.51 -2.26 -27.72
C MET A 1 30.01 -2.01 -27.74
N LYS A 2 29.25 -2.70 -26.88
CA LYS A 2 27.81 -2.46 -26.73
C LYS A 2 27.63 -1.23 -25.86
N SER A 3 27.19 -0.12 -26.46
CA SER A 3 26.80 1.10 -25.75
C SER A 3 25.56 0.77 -24.89
N SER A 4 25.72 0.71 -23.58
CA SER A 4 24.61 0.62 -22.64
C SER A 4 23.83 1.93 -22.72
N LYS A 5 22.71 1.93 -23.43
CA LYS A 5 21.74 3.04 -23.38
C LYS A 5 21.24 3.13 -21.92
N ILE A 6 21.65 4.19 -21.24
CA ILE A 6 21.06 4.57 -19.95
C ILE A 6 19.61 4.97 -20.27
N VAL A 7 18.67 4.09 -19.99
CA VAL A 7 17.24 4.38 -20.09
C VAL A 7 16.88 5.28 -18.92
N ARG A 8 16.80 6.60 -19.16
CA ARG A 8 16.26 7.52 -18.17
C ARG A 8 14.77 7.21 -18.01
N LEU A 9 14.35 6.90 -16.79
CA LEU A 9 12.95 6.74 -16.49
C LEU A 9 12.17 8.01 -16.86
N PRO A 10 10.96 7.89 -17.41
CA PRO A 10 10.09 9.03 -17.67
C PRO A 10 9.90 9.86 -16.39
N LEU A 11 9.72 11.18 -16.55
CA LEU A 11 9.61 12.09 -15.40
C LEU A 11 8.51 11.67 -14.41
N TYR A 12 7.34 11.25 -14.91
CA TYR A 12 6.25 10.79 -14.05
C TYR A 12 6.63 9.56 -13.24
N ALA A 13 7.46 8.65 -13.77
CA ALA A 13 7.93 7.48 -13.03
C ALA A 13 8.88 7.88 -11.90
N GLN A 14 9.77 8.84 -12.15
CA GLN A 14 10.65 9.39 -11.10
C GLN A 14 9.85 10.08 -10.00
N ILE A 15 8.79 10.82 -10.35
CA ILE A 15 7.88 11.47 -9.39
C ILE A 15 7.15 10.40 -8.56
N LYS A 16 6.66 9.33 -9.22
CA LYS A 16 6.00 8.22 -8.56
C LYS A 16 6.91 7.56 -7.52
N ASP A 17 8.17 7.30 -7.89
CA ASP A 17 9.16 6.74 -6.98
C ASP A 17 9.45 7.67 -5.80
N ALA A 18 9.55 8.98 -6.02
CA ALA A 18 9.73 9.97 -4.97
C ALA A 18 8.52 10.01 -4.00
N ILE A 19 7.30 9.94 -4.53
CA ILE A 19 6.07 9.83 -3.72
C ILE A 19 6.11 8.55 -2.88
N LEU A 20 6.40 7.40 -3.48
CA LEU A 20 6.48 6.11 -2.78
C LEU A 20 7.55 6.13 -1.69
N GLN A 21 8.68 6.79 -1.92
CA GLN A 21 9.74 6.94 -0.94
C GLN A 21 9.26 7.75 0.28
N LYS A 22 8.58 8.88 0.07
CA LYS A 22 8.01 9.69 1.16
C LYS A 22 6.97 8.90 1.97
N LEU A 23 6.15 8.09 1.30
CA LEU A 23 5.19 7.19 1.96
C LEU A 23 5.91 6.13 2.81
N SER A 24 6.96 5.51 2.28
CA SER A 24 7.75 4.49 3.00
C SER A 24 8.47 5.07 4.22
N GLN A 25 8.91 6.31 4.14
CA GLN A 25 9.54 7.05 5.23
C GLN A 25 8.53 7.61 6.24
N ARG A 26 7.22 7.39 6.01
CA ARG A 26 6.11 7.90 6.82
C ARG A 26 6.08 9.42 6.98
N GLU A 27 6.63 10.16 6.02
CA GLU A 27 6.51 11.62 5.98
C GLU A 27 5.05 12.07 5.81
N TRP A 28 4.26 11.25 5.10
CA TRP A 28 2.82 11.44 4.93
C TRP A 28 2.05 10.33 5.66
N LYS A 29 1.09 10.73 6.47
CA LYS A 29 0.29 9.81 7.30
C LYS A 29 -0.93 9.29 6.54
N PHE A 30 -1.39 8.09 6.89
CA PHE A 30 -2.53 7.42 6.23
C PHE A 30 -3.88 8.13 6.46
N ASP A 31 -4.01 8.88 7.53
CA ASP A 31 -5.26 9.54 7.96
C ASP A 31 -5.33 11.01 7.55
N GLN A 32 -4.30 11.52 6.89
CA GLN A 32 -4.22 12.91 6.47
C GLN A 32 -4.15 13.01 4.95
N PRO A 33 -4.73 14.08 4.35
CA PRO A 33 -4.59 14.31 2.93
C PRO A 33 -3.13 14.58 2.56
N LEU A 34 -2.70 14.07 1.41
CA LEU A 34 -1.44 14.46 0.81
C LEU A 34 -1.41 15.97 0.55
N PRO A 35 -0.22 16.58 0.43
CA PRO A 35 -0.10 17.94 -0.07
C PRO A 35 -0.84 18.10 -1.40
N SER A 36 -1.35 19.30 -1.69
CA SER A 36 -2.01 19.57 -2.97
C SER A 36 -1.05 19.32 -4.16
N GLU A 37 -1.62 19.03 -5.33
CA GLU A 37 -0.82 18.82 -6.56
C GLU A 37 0.11 20.00 -6.83
N SER A 38 -0.35 21.23 -6.60
CA SER A 38 0.49 22.44 -6.73
C SER A 38 1.65 22.46 -5.75
N LYS A 39 1.38 22.14 -4.47
CA LYS A 39 2.44 22.11 -3.44
C LYS A 39 3.47 21.02 -3.72
N MET A 40 3.02 19.84 -4.19
CA MET A 40 3.95 18.78 -4.61
C MET A 40 4.75 19.20 -5.85
N ALA A 41 4.14 19.92 -6.79
CA ALA A 41 4.82 20.43 -7.98
C ALA A 41 5.95 21.41 -7.62
N ASP A 42 5.67 22.31 -6.70
CA ASP A 42 6.67 23.27 -6.18
C ASP A 42 7.79 22.53 -5.43
N GLU A 43 7.45 21.57 -4.58
CA GLU A 43 8.42 20.79 -3.79
C GLU A 43 9.35 19.94 -4.66
N PHE A 44 8.82 19.31 -5.72
CA PHE A 44 9.61 18.45 -6.63
C PHE A 44 10.21 19.23 -7.82
N GLY A 45 9.90 20.51 -7.97
CA GLY A 45 10.40 21.33 -9.08
C GLY A 45 9.90 20.88 -10.44
N VAL A 46 8.64 20.42 -10.55
CA VAL A 46 8.03 19.88 -11.76
C VAL A 46 6.68 20.53 -12.05
N SER A 47 6.12 20.27 -13.25
CA SER A 47 4.78 20.77 -13.57
C SER A 47 3.67 20.07 -12.77
N VAL A 48 2.58 20.80 -12.47
CA VAL A 48 1.37 20.22 -11.86
C VAL A 48 0.81 19.08 -12.71
N GLY A 49 0.92 19.16 -14.03
CA GLY A 49 0.49 18.09 -14.94
C GLY A 49 1.28 16.80 -14.73
N SER A 50 2.59 16.89 -14.48
CA SER A 50 3.43 15.72 -14.20
C SER A 50 3.08 15.07 -12.87
N ILE A 51 2.79 15.88 -11.84
CA ILE A 51 2.30 15.40 -10.55
C ILE A 51 0.95 14.67 -10.70
N ARG A 52 0.02 15.31 -11.44
CA ARG A 52 -1.32 14.74 -11.68
C ARG A 52 -1.24 13.38 -12.36
N HIS A 53 -0.34 13.23 -13.34
CA HIS A 53 -0.14 11.95 -14.01
C HIS A 53 0.41 10.90 -13.06
N ALA A 54 1.45 11.22 -12.27
CA ALA A 54 2.01 10.29 -11.29
C ALA A 54 0.99 9.88 -10.22
N VAL A 55 0.19 10.84 -9.72
CA VAL A 55 -0.88 10.57 -8.75
C VAL A 55 -1.95 9.66 -9.35
N ALA A 56 -2.38 9.91 -10.60
CA ALA A 56 -3.38 9.07 -11.27
C ALA A 56 -2.89 7.62 -11.40
N GLU A 57 -1.63 7.40 -11.79
CA GLU A 57 -1.05 6.04 -11.83
C GLU A 57 -1.01 5.35 -10.46
N LEU A 58 -0.74 6.10 -9.39
CA LEU A 58 -0.77 5.56 -8.03
C LEU A 58 -2.21 5.29 -7.55
N GLU A 59 -3.19 6.05 -8.02
CA GLU A 59 -4.62 5.75 -7.80
C GLU A 59 -5.05 4.48 -8.53
N ASP A 60 -4.66 4.31 -9.79
CA ASP A 60 -4.93 3.11 -10.60
C ASP A 60 -4.25 1.87 -9.99
N ALA A 61 -3.05 2.03 -9.46
CA ALA A 61 -2.34 0.99 -8.72
C ALA A 61 -2.97 0.70 -7.33
N GLY A 62 -3.98 1.47 -6.91
CA GLY A 62 -4.65 1.28 -5.63
C GLY A 62 -3.82 1.71 -4.40
N ILE A 63 -2.79 2.53 -4.60
CA ILE A 63 -1.93 3.05 -3.52
C ILE A 63 -2.52 4.34 -2.94
N LEU A 64 -3.06 5.18 -3.81
CA LEU A 64 -3.73 6.41 -3.43
C LEU A 64 -5.24 6.31 -3.68
N ILE A 65 -6.01 7.18 -3.03
CA ILE A 65 -7.44 7.36 -3.25
C ILE A 65 -7.77 8.84 -3.20
N ARG A 66 -8.50 9.31 -4.22
CA ARG A 66 -9.02 10.68 -4.24
C ARG A 66 -10.41 10.72 -3.62
N ARG A 67 -10.61 11.62 -2.67
CA ARG A 67 -11.92 11.92 -2.08
C ARG A 67 -12.35 13.30 -2.56
N GLN A 68 -13.41 13.35 -3.34
CA GLN A 68 -13.89 14.60 -3.96
C GLN A 68 -14.13 15.67 -2.90
N GLY A 69 -13.60 16.88 -3.14
CA GLY A 69 -13.72 18.02 -2.21
C GLY A 69 -12.87 17.94 -0.93
N VAL A 70 -12.20 16.81 -0.68
CA VAL A 70 -11.43 16.58 0.55
C VAL A 70 -9.93 16.48 0.28
N GLY A 71 -9.53 15.78 -0.77
CA GLY A 71 -8.12 15.63 -1.14
C GLY A 71 -7.75 14.22 -1.57
N THR A 72 -6.45 14.01 -1.77
CA THR A 72 -5.86 12.70 -2.08
C THR A 72 -5.25 12.12 -0.82
N PHE A 73 -5.51 10.85 -0.57
CA PHE A 73 -5.06 10.13 0.63
C PHE A 73 -4.30 8.87 0.24
N VAL A 74 -3.43 8.42 1.13
CA VAL A 74 -2.91 7.05 1.03
C VAL A 74 -4.06 6.09 1.28
N ARG A 75 -4.26 5.14 0.36
CA ARG A 75 -5.32 4.17 0.50
C ARG A 75 -5.05 3.28 1.72
N SER A 76 -5.95 3.29 2.65
CA SER A 76 -5.96 2.38 3.78
C SER A 76 -6.57 1.04 3.37
N TYR A 77 -6.20 -0.06 4.04
CA TYR A 77 -6.91 -1.33 3.90
C TYR A 77 -8.40 -1.19 4.25
N LYS A 78 -8.78 -0.20 5.07
CA LYS A 78 -10.18 0.15 5.39
C LYS A 78 -10.93 0.71 4.17
N ASP A 79 -10.24 1.34 3.23
CA ASP A 79 -10.83 1.91 2.01
C ASP A 79 -11.06 0.85 0.92
N THR A 80 -10.40 -0.28 1.04
CA THR A 80 -10.43 -1.30 0.00
C THR A 80 -11.65 -2.19 0.16
N GLY A 81 -12.77 -2.03 0.34
CA GLY A 81 -13.88 -3.00 0.37
C GLY A 81 -13.54 -4.47 -0.06
N LEU A 82 -12.28 -4.68 -0.50
CA LEU A 82 -11.66 -5.94 -0.84
C LEU A 82 -11.54 -6.87 0.36
N TRP A 83 -11.29 -6.34 1.54
CA TRP A 83 -11.23 -7.14 2.77
C TRP A 83 -12.56 -7.84 3.02
N ASN A 84 -13.68 -7.16 2.73
CA ASN A 84 -15.02 -7.72 2.85
C ASN A 84 -15.33 -8.74 1.74
N ARG A 85 -14.67 -8.68 0.56
CA ARG A 85 -14.87 -9.66 -0.53
C ARG A 85 -14.22 -11.00 -0.25
N PHE A 86 -13.14 -11.03 0.52
CA PHE A 86 -12.44 -12.26 0.88
C PHE A 86 -12.96 -12.88 2.19
N GLN A 87 -13.70 -12.13 3.00
CA GLN A 87 -14.30 -12.64 4.21
C GLN A 87 -15.76 -13.01 3.97
N LYS A 88 -16.00 -14.31 3.82
CA LYS A 88 -17.35 -14.90 3.80
C LYS A 88 -18.01 -14.92 5.18
N PHE A 89 -17.57 -14.06 6.09
CA PHE A 89 -18.10 -13.98 7.43
C PHE A 89 -19.19 -12.91 7.48
N MET A 90 -20.43 -13.34 7.69
CA MET A 90 -21.53 -12.45 8.10
C MET A 90 -21.78 -12.66 9.59
N ARG A 91 -22.01 -11.58 10.31
CA ARG A 91 -22.53 -11.67 11.67
C ARG A 91 -23.92 -12.30 11.66
N LYS A 92 -24.34 -12.87 12.79
CA LYS A 92 -25.68 -13.43 12.95
C LYS A 92 -26.79 -12.41 12.71
N ASP A 93 -26.49 -11.11 12.85
CA ASP A 93 -27.40 -9.97 12.58
C ASP A 93 -27.40 -9.50 11.12
N GLY A 94 -26.68 -10.21 10.22
CA GLY A 94 -26.58 -9.87 8.80
C GLY A 94 -25.66 -8.72 8.44
N ARG A 95 -24.95 -8.14 9.42
CA ARG A 95 -23.98 -7.07 9.19
C ARG A 95 -22.60 -7.64 8.84
N LEU A 96 -21.86 -6.91 8.04
CA LEU A 96 -20.46 -7.23 7.77
C LEU A 96 -19.60 -6.83 8.98
N PRO A 97 -18.74 -7.73 9.49
CA PRO A 97 -17.84 -7.38 10.57
C PRO A 97 -16.82 -6.33 10.12
N VAL A 98 -16.49 -5.41 10.99
CA VAL A 98 -15.41 -4.43 10.80
C VAL A 98 -14.20 -4.92 11.56
N PHE A 99 -13.37 -5.73 10.90
CA PHE A 99 -12.16 -6.25 11.55
C PHE A 99 -11.08 -5.17 11.63
N GLU A 100 -10.55 -5.01 12.82
CA GLU A 100 -9.29 -4.31 13.06
C GLU A 100 -8.18 -5.37 13.15
N SER A 101 -7.15 -5.18 12.33
CA SER A 101 -6.00 -6.08 12.31
C SER A 101 -4.76 -5.32 12.76
N ASN A 102 -4.23 -5.69 13.91
CA ASN A 102 -3.01 -5.13 14.45
C ASN A 102 -1.87 -6.16 14.32
N PRO A 103 -0.73 -5.81 13.68
CA PRO A 103 0.40 -6.70 13.65
C PRO A 103 1.00 -6.82 15.06
N LEU A 104 1.05 -8.04 15.59
CA LEU A 104 1.67 -8.34 16.89
C LEU A 104 3.16 -8.59 16.73
N ARG A 105 3.56 -9.29 15.68
CA ARG A 105 4.94 -9.71 15.47
C ARG A 105 5.24 -9.87 13.98
N LEU A 106 6.37 -9.33 13.57
CA LEU A 106 6.97 -9.55 12.26
C LEU A 106 8.36 -10.14 12.48
N GLU A 107 8.65 -11.27 11.87
CA GLU A 107 9.96 -11.91 11.98
C GLU A 107 10.33 -12.58 10.67
N ILE A 108 11.63 -12.64 10.39
CA ILE A 108 12.18 -13.41 9.27
C ILE A 108 12.52 -14.79 9.83
N ILE A 109 11.95 -15.82 9.23
CA ILE A 109 12.19 -17.22 9.60
C ILE A 109 12.56 -18.04 8.37
N PRO A 110 13.27 -19.17 8.54
CA PRO A 110 13.42 -20.13 7.46
C PRO A 110 12.05 -20.73 7.09
N ALA A 111 11.78 -20.87 5.79
CA ALA A 111 10.52 -21.41 5.30
C ALA A 111 10.34 -22.86 5.75
N PRO A 112 9.28 -23.22 6.50
CA PRO A 112 8.92 -24.62 6.73
C PRO A 112 8.56 -25.32 5.41
N GLU A 113 8.73 -26.64 5.34
CA GLU A 113 8.49 -27.42 4.11
C GLU A 113 7.12 -27.18 3.48
N ASN A 114 6.05 -27.16 4.28
CA ASN A 114 4.68 -26.91 3.84
C ASN A 114 4.45 -25.49 3.31
N VAL A 115 5.21 -24.52 3.76
CA VAL A 115 5.18 -23.14 3.27
C VAL A 115 6.01 -23.03 1.99
N ALA A 116 7.19 -23.61 1.98
CA ALA A 116 8.08 -23.61 0.83
C ALA A 116 7.41 -24.22 -0.40
N GLU A 117 6.73 -25.36 -0.24
CA GLU A 117 5.96 -26.02 -1.31
C GLU A 117 4.89 -25.11 -1.90
N LYS A 118 4.07 -24.46 -1.04
CA LYS A 118 2.99 -23.55 -1.47
C LYS A 118 3.51 -22.28 -2.14
N MET A 119 4.63 -21.75 -1.65
CA MET A 119 5.27 -20.53 -2.18
C MET A 119 6.19 -20.83 -3.38
N LYS A 120 6.44 -22.09 -3.70
CA LYS A 120 7.36 -22.54 -4.77
C LYS A 120 8.80 -22.00 -4.58
N ILE A 121 9.27 -22.05 -3.35
CA ILE A 121 10.64 -21.69 -2.92
C ILE A 121 11.28 -22.91 -2.26
N MET A 122 12.56 -22.81 -1.92
CA MET A 122 13.25 -23.92 -1.23
C MET A 122 12.94 -23.93 0.27
N PRO A 123 12.80 -25.11 0.90
CA PRO A 123 12.78 -25.20 2.36
C PRO A 123 13.99 -24.52 2.97
N GLY A 124 13.78 -23.67 3.96
CA GLY A 124 14.83 -22.90 4.59
C GLY A 124 15.09 -21.51 3.98
N ASP A 125 14.54 -21.19 2.82
CA ASP A 125 14.61 -19.83 2.29
C ASP A 125 13.99 -18.82 3.27
N PRO A 126 14.51 -17.58 3.35
CA PRO A 126 14.00 -16.59 4.28
C PRO A 126 12.60 -16.13 3.88
N VAL A 127 11.66 -16.25 4.79
CA VAL A 127 10.27 -15.74 4.63
C VAL A 127 9.89 -14.84 5.79
N ILE A 128 8.99 -13.89 5.54
CA ILE A 128 8.44 -13.04 6.58
C ILE A 128 7.22 -13.74 7.19
N ARG A 129 7.31 -14.06 8.49
CA ARG A 129 6.16 -14.49 9.29
C ARG A 129 5.51 -13.27 9.94
N CYS A 130 4.24 -13.05 9.65
CA CYS A 130 3.44 -12.00 10.26
C CYS A 130 2.39 -12.62 11.17
N LEU A 131 2.47 -12.37 12.47
CA LEU A 131 1.42 -12.67 13.43
C LEU A 131 0.55 -11.42 13.59
N ARG A 132 -0.77 -11.60 13.47
CA ARG A 132 -1.73 -10.50 13.61
C ARG A 132 -2.80 -10.86 14.63
N ASP A 133 -3.19 -9.88 15.42
CA ASP A 133 -4.41 -9.94 16.21
C ASP A 133 -5.57 -9.39 15.38
N MET A 134 -6.69 -10.09 15.39
CA MET A 134 -7.89 -9.63 14.69
C MET A 134 -8.98 -9.43 15.75
N SER A 135 -9.56 -8.24 15.75
CA SER A 135 -10.69 -7.91 16.61
C SER A 135 -11.85 -7.36 15.78
N ASP A 136 -13.07 -7.66 16.16
CA ASP A 136 -14.29 -7.07 15.61
C ASP A 136 -14.88 -6.14 16.65
N ASN A 137 -14.87 -4.82 16.39
CA ASN A 137 -15.29 -3.79 17.36
C ASN A 137 -14.62 -3.90 18.74
N GLY A 138 -13.34 -4.29 18.77
CA GLY A 138 -12.58 -4.41 20.01
C GLY A 138 -12.70 -5.76 20.72
N GLU A 139 -13.55 -6.67 20.25
CA GLU A 139 -13.60 -8.05 20.76
C GLU A 139 -12.67 -8.94 19.92
N ARG A 140 -11.77 -9.68 20.58
CA ARG A 140 -10.91 -10.68 19.94
C ARG A 140 -11.77 -11.82 19.37
N THR A 141 -11.55 -12.13 18.09
CA THR A 141 -12.17 -13.26 17.40
C THR A 141 -11.20 -14.42 17.27
#